data_bba68f6b9ab6805c2b21ae5104738e80
#
_entry.id   bba68f6b9ab6805c2b21ae5104738e80
#
_cell.length_a   1.000
_cell.length_b   1.000
_cell.length_c   1.000
_cell.angle_alpha   90.00
_cell.angle_beta   90.00
_cell.angle_gamma   90.00
#
_symmetry.space_group_name_H-M   'P 1'
#
loop_
_entity.id
_entity.type
_entity.pdbx_description
1 polymer ?
#
loop_
_entity_poly.entity_id
_entity_poly.type
_entity_poly.pdbx_seq_one_letter_code
_entity_poly.pdbx_strand_id
1 'polypeptide(L)'
;METTTITSIVDSSTQRVGILCVGILCVGIPSLPKVLVALCIALPACHAAFGQEESSFPQPNTKVLEAQNERIEAMRKAARSTVSVHGSDGQGGGSGVCISSDGYVLTNFHVSSPFGHRMRCGMNDGKMYESVVAGIDPTGDLAVVKMFGRDDFPAAELGDSDIVRAGNWCFAAGNPFVLATNLQPTITYGIVSGVRRYQYPSGTFLEYSDCIQTDAAINPGNSGGPLFNMRGQLIGINGRCSFEKRGRVNVGVGYAISIKQAMNFYWQLRSGRVVDHATLGFTVATDTKGRVSVSNILDNSDAFRRGIRFGDEILRIGDRDIATTNQLKNIVGIFPDQWRIPIRFRNEDGIVDTHIRLQSLHLASELEEIVAGENQKQKDAPKKKLPQQEGELEEEKSKPSPKETTKDVLANKYTAKIGYSNYYFNRLELERIVAMQSANRLPTVDNATATWKWQGDLPAENQRFSGEWSDTGLTIQFGDQTDTLHPTQGWLQTTKKQSPLTIGMALRIWQLWHSVGPYGIGEAVYLGRNPVIGVGELQDCTKLTIGEVTCLIYTAPENGQIRVVEVFADGQSEPAEIYFEKYTTENGKSLPSLIRLQFGLETKLIAKIDSHSFLDRPAKEGL
;
A
#
# COMPACT_ATOMS: atom_id res chain seq x y z
N MET A 1 52.01 23.88 -39.50
CA MET A 1 51.27 23.04 -38.53
C MET A 1 51.65 23.50 -37.16
N GLU A 2 50.89 24.40 -36.62
CA GLU A 2 51.01 24.80 -35.19
C GLU A 2 49.60 24.90 -34.64
N THR A 3 49.32 24.08 -33.66
CA THR A 3 48.05 23.94 -32.98
C THR A 3 47.99 24.99 -31.89
N THR A 4 47.07 25.91 -31.99
CA THR A 4 46.87 26.92 -30.92
C THR A 4 45.75 26.44 -30.00
N THR A 5 46.13 26.14 -28.77
CA THR A 5 45.22 25.78 -27.66
C THR A 5 44.57 27.06 -27.10
N ILE A 6 43.24 27.08 -27.05
CA ILE A 6 42.48 28.19 -26.43
C ILE A 6 42.22 27.80 -25.00
N THR A 7 42.80 28.55 -24.06
CA THR A 7 42.54 28.44 -22.62
C THR A 7 41.52 29.53 -22.26
N SER A 8 40.33 29.14 -21.81
CA SER A 8 39.35 30.10 -21.27
C SER A 8 39.63 30.32 -19.79
N ILE A 9 39.92 31.56 -19.42
CA ILE A 9 39.93 32.00 -18.03
C ILE A 9 38.57 32.61 -17.74
N VAL A 10 37.81 31.98 -16.83
CA VAL A 10 36.53 32.52 -16.30
C VAL A 10 36.87 33.26 -15.01
N ASP A 11 36.72 34.56 -15.00
CA ASP A 11 36.76 35.40 -13.80
C ASP A 11 35.33 35.57 -13.26
N SER A 12 35.15 35.32 -11.99
CA SER A 12 33.88 35.15 -11.30
C SER A 12 33.18 36.41 -10.81
N SER A 13 33.52 37.59 -11.33
CA SER A 13 33.00 38.83 -10.75
C SER A 13 32.30 39.81 -11.71
N THR A 14 32.30 39.56 -13.03
CA THR A 14 31.53 40.42 -13.93
C THR A 14 31.15 39.71 -15.22
N GLN A 15 29.87 39.49 -15.45
CA GLN A 15 29.32 39.02 -16.74
C GLN A 15 29.50 40.15 -17.79
N ARG A 16 30.64 40.19 -18.45
CA ARG A 16 30.80 40.89 -19.72
C ARG A 16 31.19 39.90 -20.79
N VAL A 17 30.25 39.65 -21.67
CA VAL A 17 30.51 38.89 -22.91
C VAL A 17 31.34 39.77 -23.82
N GLY A 18 32.65 39.55 -23.85
CA GLY A 18 33.55 40.18 -24.79
C GLY A 18 33.48 39.46 -26.13
N ILE A 19 33.03 40.16 -27.17
CA ILE A 19 33.13 39.66 -28.55
C ILE A 19 34.59 39.79 -29.01
N LEU A 20 35.21 38.65 -29.24
CA LEU A 20 36.57 38.58 -29.75
C LEU A 20 36.59 38.86 -31.26
N CYS A 21 37.17 40.00 -31.68
CA CYS A 21 37.46 40.24 -33.10
C CYS A 21 38.57 39.32 -33.59
N VAL A 22 38.25 38.44 -34.51
CA VAL A 22 39.24 37.61 -35.22
C VAL A 22 40.00 38.48 -36.21
N GLY A 23 41.25 38.77 -35.92
CA GLY A 23 42.15 39.43 -36.87
C GLY A 23 42.54 38.48 -38.03
N ILE A 24 42.18 38.84 -39.23
CA ILE A 24 42.65 38.14 -40.42
C ILE A 24 44.05 38.64 -40.76
N LEU A 25 45.03 37.77 -40.65
CA LEU A 25 46.41 38.03 -41.09
C LEU A 25 46.45 37.95 -42.61
N CYS A 26 46.56 39.09 -43.26
CA CYS A 26 46.83 39.11 -44.71
C CYS A 26 48.31 38.88 -44.97
N VAL A 27 48.64 37.67 -45.44
CA VAL A 27 49.95 37.40 -46.06
C VAL A 27 49.98 38.07 -47.43
N GLY A 28 51.05 38.83 -47.70
CA GLY A 28 51.20 39.77 -48.78
C GLY A 28 50.94 39.26 -50.19
N ILE A 29 50.06 39.95 -50.88
CA ILE A 29 49.95 40.00 -52.31
C ILE A 29 50.25 41.45 -52.73
N PRO A 30 51.27 41.69 -53.55
CA PRO A 30 51.59 43.05 -54.00
C PRO A 30 50.64 43.40 -55.15
N SER A 31 49.72 44.31 -54.93
CA SER A 31 48.93 45.11 -55.85
C SER A 31 47.43 45.19 -55.48
N LEU A 32 47.14 45.95 -54.41
CA LEU A 32 45.79 46.48 -54.23
C LEU A 32 45.86 47.99 -54.05
N PRO A 33 45.01 48.75 -54.72
CA PRO A 33 45.08 50.22 -54.70
C PRO A 33 44.68 50.81 -53.36
N LYS A 34 45.29 51.91 -53.02
CA LYS A 34 45.21 52.68 -51.74
C LYS A 34 43.80 53.16 -51.30
N VAL A 35 42.76 52.78 -52.05
CA VAL A 35 41.35 53.11 -51.76
C VAL A 35 40.71 52.20 -50.70
N LEU A 36 41.26 51.00 -50.48
CA LEU A 36 40.63 50.06 -49.50
C LEU A 36 41.03 50.34 -48.06
N VAL A 37 42.12 51.09 -47.83
CA VAL A 37 42.58 51.41 -46.45
C VAL A 37 41.72 52.51 -45.79
N ALA A 38 41.06 53.37 -46.61
CA ALA A 38 40.19 54.40 -46.08
C ALA A 38 38.81 53.88 -45.60
N LEU A 39 38.39 52.73 -46.16
CA LEU A 39 37.10 52.14 -45.78
C LEU A 39 37.15 51.38 -44.45
N CYS A 40 38.33 50.90 -44.05
CA CYS A 40 38.50 50.17 -42.79
C CYS A 40 38.61 51.11 -41.56
N ILE A 41 38.90 52.40 -41.76
CA ILE A 41 39.01 53.38 -40.65
C ILE A 41 37.66 54.07 -40.34
N ALA A 42 36.70 54.04 -41.28
CA ALA A 42 35.36 54.65 -41.08
C ALA A 42 34.35 53.72 -40.39
N LEU A 43 34.62 52.43 -40.22
CA LEU A 43 33.72 51.49 -39.59
C LEU A 43 33.61 51.63 -38.05
N PRO A 44 34.60 52.12 -37.29
CA PRO A 44 34.42 52.32 -35.85
C PRO A 44 33.48 53.46 -35.46
N ALA A 45 33.31 54.45 -36.37
CA ALA A 45 32.49 55.63 -36.06
C ALA A 45 30.97 55.39 -36.25
N CYS A 46 30.57 54.41 -37.04
CA CYS A 46 29.15 54.05 -37.19
C CYS A 46 28.61 53.15 -36.09
N HIS A 47 29.47 52.46 -35.31
CA HIS A 47 29.00 51.62 -34.21
C HIS A 47 28.67 52.40 -32.92
N ALA A 48 29.06 53.65 -32.83
CA ALA A 48 28.77 54.52 -31.66
C ALA A 48 27.40 55.22 -31.73
N ALA A 49 26.66 55.10 -32.84
CA ALA A 49 25.38 55.77 -33.01
C ALA A 49 24.15 54.82 -32.90
N PHE A 50 24.37 53.50 -32.87
CA PHE A 50 23.33 52.57 -32.41
C PHE A 50 23.49 52.44 -30.89
N GLY A 51 22.78 53.29 -30.16
CA GLY A 51 22.59 53.09 -28.73
C GLY A 51 22.15 51.64 -28.52
N GLN A 52 22.91 50.91 -27.71
CA GLN A 52 22.37 49.68 -27.11
C GLN A 52 21.16 50.14 -26.32
N GLU A 53 19.96 50.03 -26.90
CA GLU A 53 18.78 49.79 -26.10
C GLU A 53 19.07 48.49 -25.37
N GLU A 54 19.57 48.58 -24.14
CA GLU A 54 19.43 47.49 -23.20
C GLU A 54 17.93 47.18 -23.22
N SER A 55 17.57 46.11 -23.89
CA SER A 55 16.24 45.54 -23.78
C SER A 55 16.08 45.13 -22.32
N SER A 56 15.64 46.08 -21.50
CA SER A 56 15.27 45.83 -20.13
C SER A 56 13.99 44.98 -20.18
N PHE A 57 14.18 43.67 -20.40
CA PHE A 57 13.09 42.75 -20.06
C PHE A 57 12.72 43.02 -18.62
N PRO A 58 11.45 43.32 -18.33
CA PRO A 58 11.02 43.56 -16.96
C PRO A 58 11.45 42.37 -16.10
N GLN A 59 12.16 42.65 -15.01
CA GLN A 59 12.57 41.59 -14.10
C GLN A 59 11.35 40.82 -13.66
N PRO A 60 11.37 39.46 -13.69
CA PRO A 60 10.23 38.67 -13.30
C PRO A 60 9.83 39.00 -11.86
N ASN A 61 8.52 39.09 -11.61
CA ASN A 61 7.99 39.33 -10.27
C ASN A 61 8.53 38.28 -9.30
N THR A 62 9.07 38.71 -8.16
CA THR A 62 9.67 37.85 -7.14
C THR A 62 8.76 36.71 -6.74
N LYS A 63 7.44 36.97 -6.60
CA LYS A 63 6.45 35.91 -6.30
C LYS A 63 6.35 34.85 -7.39
N VAL A 64 6.56 35.19 -8.65
CA VAL A 64 6.56 34.23 -9.76
C VAL A 64 7.78 33.32 -9.69
N LEU A 65 8.95 33.90 -9.36
CA LEU A 65 10.19 33.14 -9.17
C LEU A 65 10.12 32.22 -7.94
N GLU A 66 9.54 32.69 -6.85
CA GLU A 66 9.29 31.90 -5.64
C GLU A 66 8.39 30.71 -5.97
N ALA A 67 7.24 30.92 -6.59
CA ALA A 67 6.32 29.84 -7.00
C ALA A 67 6.97 28.86 -8.00
N GLN A 68 7.84 29.34 -8.90
CA GLN A 68 8.60 28.47 -9.80
C GLN A 68 9.59 27.60 -9.02
N ASN A 69 10.31 28.16 -8.08
CA ASN A 69 11.28 27.43 -7.27
C ASN A 69 10.61 26.39 -6.37
N GLU A 70 9.51 26.73 -5.73
CA GLU A 70 8.70 25.78 -4.95
C GLU A 70 8.28 24.58 -5.81
N ARG A 71 7.79 24.83 -7.03
CA ARG A 71 7.42 23.78 -7.97
C ARG A 71 8.60 22.90 -8.36
N ILE A 72 9.77 23.48 -8.65
CA ILE A 72 10.99 22.74 -8.98
C ILE A 72 11.42 21.87 -7.82
N GLU A 73 11.37 22.38 -6.59
CA GLU A 73 11.71 21.58 -5.39
C GLU A 73 10.73 20.42 -5.15
N ALA A 74 9.42 20.67 -5.31
CA ALA A 74 8.43 19.61 -5.21
C ALA A 74 8.69 18.49 -6.22
N MET A 75 8.97 18.84 -7.47
CA MET A 75 9.31 17.88 -8.53
C MET A 75 10.63 17.15 -8.28
N ARG A 76 11.65 17.84 -7.77
CA ARG A 76 12.94 17.23 -7.41
C ARG A 76 12.79 16.24 -6.26
N LYS A 77 11.99 16.57 -5.23
CA LYS A 77 11.64 15.67 -4.13
C LYS A 77 10.93 14.43 -4.65
N ALA A 78 9.93 14.60 -5.50
CA ALA A 78 9.16 13.52 -6.10
C ALA A 78 10.01 12.58 -6.98
N ALA A 79 10.90 13.13 -7.79
CA ALA A 79 11.79 12.36 -8.65
C ALA A 79 12.65 11.35 -7.88
N ARG A 80 13.02 11.65 -6.63
CA ARG A 80 13.86 10.75 -5.81
C ARG A 80 13.17 9.44 -5.48
N SER A 81 11.85 9.45 -5.29
CA SER A 81 11.05 8.27 -4.94
C SER A 81 10.41 7.59 -6.16
N THR A 82 10.50 8.21 -7.34
CA THR A 82 9.98 7.63 -8.58
C THR A 82 10.90 6.52 -9.06
N VAL A 83 10.31 5.39 -9.45
CA VAL A 83 11.01 4.15 -9.82
C VAL A 83 10.64 3.78 -11.25
N SER A 84 11.61 3.34 -12.05
CA SER A 84 11.36 2.64 -13.31
C SER A 84 11.34 1.13 -13.06
N VAL A 85 10.35 0.42 -13.62
CA VAL A 85 10.15 -1.03 -13.42
C VAL A 85 10.48 -1.74 -14.73
N HIS A 86 11.35 -2.76 -14.66
CA HIS A 86 11.85 -3.52 -15.82
C HIS A 86 11.80 -5.02 -15.55
N GLY A 87 11.71 -5.82 -16.59
CA GLY A 87 11.94 -7.26 -16.50
C GLY A 87 13.37 -7.58 -16.05
N SER A 88 13.60 -8.81 -15.60
CA SER A 88 14.93 -9.29 -15.21
C SER A 88 15.95 -9.24 -16.37
N ASP A 89 15.46 -9.29 -17.63
CA ASP A 89 16.25 -9.12 -18.86
C ASP A 89 16.51 -7.65 -19.23
N GLY A 90 16.00 -6.69 -18.43
CA GLY A 90 16.10 -5.25 -18.67
C GLY A 90 15.14 -4.72 -19.73
N GLN A 91 14.26 -5.56 -20.28
CA GLN A 91 13.31 -5.14 -21.31
C GLN A 91 11.97 -4.72 -20.72
N GLY A 92 11.27 -3.87 -21.47
CA GLY A 92 9.91 -3.43 -21.19
C GLY A 92 9.83 -2.67 -19.89
N GLY A 93 8.64 -2.29 -19.51
CA GLY A 93 8.43 -1.76 -18.19
C GLY A 93 7.37 -0.69 -18.11
N GLY A 94 7.30 -0.15 -16.93
CA GLY A 94 6.48 0.97 -16.51
C GLY A 94 7.20 1.73 -15.44
N SER A 95 6.42 2.28 -14.54
CA SER A 95 6.93 3.07 -13.42
C SER A 95 6.38 2.54 -12.10
N GLY A 96 6.94 3.04 -11.02
CA GLY A 96 6.50 2.79 -9.66
C GLY A 96 6.87 3.96 -8.76
N VAL A 97 6.50 3.85 -7.49
CA VAL A 97 6.91 4.79 -6.46
C VAL A 97 7.35 4.05 -5.21
N CYS A 98 8.55 4.37 -4.72
CA CYS A 98 9.05 3.88 -3.45
C CYS A 98 8.29 4.57 -2.31
N ILE A 99 7.69 3.78 -1.40
CA ILE A 99 6.86 4.28 -0.30
C ILE A 99 7.39 3.94 1.09
N SER A 100 8.53 3.25 1.15
CA SER A 100 9.18 2.92 2.43
C SER A 100 10.70 2.89 2.29
N SER A 101 11.41 3.27 3.34
CA SER A 101 12.88 3.29 3.36
C SER A 101 13.50 1.90 3.19
N ASP A 102 12.80 0.85 3.56
CA ASP A 102 13.21 -0.52 3.33
C ASP A 102 12.96 -1.02 1.90
N GLY A 103 12.41 -0.19 0.99
CA GLY A 103 12.37 -0.44 -0.45
C GLY A 103 11.10 -1.09 -0.98
N TYR A 104 9.94 -0.91 -0.33
CA TYR A 104 8.67 -1.28 -0.94
C TYR A 104 8.21 -0.23 -1.96
N VAL A 105 7.77 -0.71 -3.11
CA VAL A 105 7.35 0.09 -4.27
C VAL A 105 5.91 -0.24 -4.60
N LEU A 106 5.07 0.78 -4.76
CA LEU A 106 3.75 0.66 -5.38
C LEU A 106 3.88 0.80 -6.89
N THR A 107 3.19 -0.06 -7.64
CA THR A 107 3.07 -0.02 -9.10
C THR A 107 1.73 -0.62 -9.52
N ASN A 108 1.45 -0.74 -10.83
CA ASN A 108 0.28 -1.45 -11.31
C ASN A 108 0.52 -2.96 -11.46
N PHE A 109 -0.56 -3.74 -11.33
CA PHE A 109 -0.54 -5.16 -11.64
C PHE A 109 -0.17 -5.42 -13.09
N HIS A 110 -0.79 -4.72 -14.05
CA HIS A 110 -0.48 -4.88 -15.48
C HIS A 110 0.96 -4.49 -15.86
N VAL A 111 1.65 -3.70 -15.02
CA VAL A 111 3.08 -3.37 -15.18
C VAL A 111 3.96 -4.52 -14.69
N SER A 112 3.63 -5.12 -13.56
CA SER A 112 4.44 -6.18 -12.92
C SER A 112 4.18 -7.56 -13.49
N SER A 113 2.93 -7.88 -13.86
CA SER A 113 2.51 -9.21 -14.29
C SER A 113 3.31 -9.78 -15.47
N PRO A 114 3.76 -8.98 -16.50
CA PRO A 114 4.57 -9.51 -17.60
C PRO A 114 5.92 -10.11 -17.22
N PHE A 115 6.45 -9.73 -16.07
CA PHE A 115 7.79 -10.10 -15.64
C PHE A 115 7.83 -11.28 -14.67
N GLY A 116 6.67 -11.79 -14.27
CA GLY A 116 6.57 -12.82 -13.25
C GLY A 116 7.02 -12.30 -11.88
N HIS A 117 7.69 -13.14 -11.08
CA HIS A 117 8.04 -12.78 -9.71
C HIS A 117 9.35 -12.00 -9.56
N ARG A 118 10.24 -12.01 -10.58
CA ARG A 118 11.53 -11.31 -10.56
C ARG A 118 11.57 -10.15 -11.53
N MET A 119 12.05 -9.01 -11.06
CA MET A 119 12.20 -7.81 -11.86
C MET A 119 13.36 -6.95 -11.35
N ARG A 120 13.61 -5.86 -12.02
CA ARG A 120 14.63 -4.87 -11.66
C ARG A 120 13.97 -3.50 -11.61
N CYS A 121 14.30 -2.76 -10.57
CA CYS A 121 13.81 -1.39 -10.37
C CYS A 121 14.95 -0.39 -10.46
N GLY A 122 14.81 0.61 -11.33
CA GLY A 122 15.79 1.68 -11.48
C GLY A 122 15.35 2.94 -10.74
N MET A 123 16.28 3.61 -10.08
CA MET A 123 16.05 4.87 -9.38
C MET A 123 16.88 6.00 -9.98
N ASN A 124 16.54 7.24 -9.63
CA ASN A 124 17.22 8.43 -10.14
C ASN A 124 18.68 8.62 -9.64
N ASP A 125 19.14 7.71 -8.78
CA ASP A 125 20.57 7.61 -8.41
C ASP A 125 21.41 6.87 -9.48
N GLY A 126 20.77 6.47 -10.60
CA GLY A 126 21.40 5.78 -11.71
C GLY A 126 21.63 4.29 -11.47
N LYS A 127 21.09 3.71 -10.40
CA LYS A 127 21.27 2.30 -10.05
C LYS A 127 20.03 1.47 -10.33
N MET A 128 20.27 0.22 -10.72
CA MET A 128 19.27 -0.83 -10.84
C MET A 128 19.32 -1.74 -9.62
N TYR A 129 18.17 -1.96 -9.00
CA TYR A 129 18.02 -2.79 -7.81
C TYR A 129 17.28 -4.08 -8.15
N GLU A 130 17.82 -5.21 -7.72
CA GLU A 130 17.15 -6.49 -7.83
C GLU A 130 15.86 -6.47 -7.00
N SER A 131 14.77 -6.96 -7.57
CA SER A 131 13.45 -6.79 -6.99
C SER A 131 12.57 -8.01 -7.20
N VAL A 132 11.62 -8.22 -6.29
CA VAL A 132 10.60 -9.27 -6.43
C VAL A 132 9.22 -8.71 -6.18
N VAL A 133 8.21 -9.28 -6.84
CA VAL A 133 6.81 -9.00 -6.52
C VAL A 133 6.51 -9.55 -5.13
N ALA A 134 5.96 -8.70 -4.26
CA ALA A 134 5.39 -9.13 -3.00
C ALA A 134 3.94 -9.59 -3.22
N GLY A 135 3.00 -8.68 -3.39
CA GLY A 135 1.58 -8.98 -3.57
C GLY A 135 0.96 -8.26 -4.76
N ILE A 136 -0.20 -8.74 -5.17
CA ILE A 136 -0.92 -8.24 -6.34
C ILE A 136 -2.42 -8.09 -6.08
N ASP A 137 -2.98 -7.06 -6.71
CA ASP A 137 -4.41 -6.78 -6.81
C ASP A 137 -4.79 -6.78 -8.31
N PRO A 138 -5.28 -7.91 -8.82
CA PRO A 138 -5.62 -8.01 -10.23
C PRO A 138 -6.91 -7.25 -10.59
N THR A 139 -7.76 -6.95 -9.63
CA THR A 139 -9.03 -6.22 -9.83
C THR A 139 -8.82 -4.73 -9.80
N GLY A 140 -8.14 -4.19 -8.78
CA GLY A 140 -7.84 -2.76 -8.64
C GLY A 140 -6.54 -2.32 -9.31
N ASP A 141 -5.86 -3.22 -10.04
CA ASP A 141 -4.64 -2.93 -10.81
C ASP A 141 -3.47 -2.40 -9.97
N LEU A 142 -3.29 -2.93 -8.77
CA LEU A 142 -2.17 -2.59 -7.90
C LEU A 142 -1.19 -3.76 -7.73
N ALA A 143 0.07 -3.44 -7.51
CA ALA A 143 1.07 -4.40 -7.08
C ALA A 143 2.06 -3.75 -6.12
N VAL A 144 2.60 -4.55 -5.21
CA VAL A 144 3.70 -4.18 -4.34
C VAL A 144 4.92 -4.98 -4.74
N VAL A 145 6.02 -4.28 -4.97
CA VAL A 145 7.32 -4.83 -5.31
C VAL A 145 8.31 -4.49 -4.20
N LYS A 146 9.22 -5.40 -3.89
CA LYS A 146 10.29 -5.19 -2.91
C LYS A 146 11.63 -5.08 -3.61
N MET A 147 12.29 -3.94 -3.48
CA MET A 147 13.69 -3.72 -3.88
C MET A 147 14.63 -4.18 -2.78
N PHE A 148 15.81 -4.68 -3.17
CA PHE A 148 16.88 -5.10 -2.27
C PHE A 148 18.18 -4.34 -2.59
N GLY A 149 19.08 -4.25 -1.62
CA GLY A 149 20.43 -3.69 -1.81
C GLY A 149 20.76 -2.50 -0.91
N ARG A 150 19.76 -1.91 -0.23
CA ARG A 150 19.94 -0.86 0.80
C ARG A 150 18.71 -0.80 1.72
N ASP A 151 18.81 -0.07 2.83
CA ASP A 151 17.74 0.10 3.83
C ASP A 151 17.32 1.57 4.01
N ASP A 152 17.84 2.46 3.15
CA ASP A 152 17.62 3.90 3.19
C ASP A 152 17.09 4.43 1.85
N PHE A 153 16.20 3.68 1.19
CA PHE A 153 15.56 4.15 -0.05
C PHE A 153 14.76 5.44 0.19
N PRO A 154 14.86 6.42 -0.72
CA PRO A 154 14.05 7.64 -0.64
C PRO A 154 12.57 7.30 -0.86
N ALA A 155 11.79 7.34 0.22
CA ALA A 155 10.35 7.10 0.19
C ALA A 155 9.57 8.38 -0.13
N ALA A 156 8.47 8.23 -0.86
CA ALA A 156 7.52 9.30 -1.11
C ALA A 156 6.78 9.68 0.19
N GLU A 157 6.57 10.96 0.39
CA GLU A 157 5.64 11.44 1.40
C GLU A 157 4.21 11.18 0.94
N LEU A 158 3.42 10.49 1.76
CA LEU A 158 2.02 10.21 1.45
C LEU A 158 1.17 11.47 1.64
N GLY A 159 0.36 11.81 0.65
CA GLY A 159 -0.67 12.83 0.75
C GLY A 159 -2.02 12.23 1.15
N ASP A 160 -3.01 13.11 1.25
CA ASP A 160 -4.39 12.74 1.49
C ASP A 160 -5.22 12.96 0.22
N SER A 161 -5.69 11.87 -0.40
CA SER A 161 -6.51 11.95 -1.62
C SER A 161 -7.96 12.38 -1.36
N ASP A 162 -8.45 12.32 -0.12
CA ASP A 162 -9.82 12.75 0.21
C ASP A 162 -10.00 14.27 0.17
N ILE A 163 -8.91 15.02 0.40
CA ILE A 163 -8.93 16.49 0.32
C ILE A 163 -8.65 17.04 -1.08
N VAL A 164 -8.28 16.16 -2.03
CA VAL A 164 -8.02 16.56 -3.43
C VAL A 164 -9.32 17.02 -4.10
N ARG A 165 -9.22 18.09 -4.87
CA ARG A 165 -10.36 18.70 -5.56
C ARG A 165 -10.03 18.98 -7.03
N ALA A 166 -11.06 18.98 -7.88
CA ALA A 166 -10.94 19.47 -9.25
C ALA A 166 -10.38 20.91 -9.26
N GLY A 167 -9.41 21.17 -10.16
CA GLY A 167 -8.67 22.42 -10.23
C GLY A 167 -7.37 22.45 -9.41
N ASN A 168 -7.12 21.48 -8.53
CA ASN A 168 -5.81 21.40 -7.88
C ASN A 168 -4.72 21.09 -8.90
N TRP A 169 -3.59 21.77 -8.81
CA TRP A 169 -2.42 21.44 -9.59
C TRP A 169 -1.82 20.10 -9.16
N CYS A 170 -1.39 19.31 -10.13
CA CYS A 170 -0.73 18.04 -9.90
C CYS A 170 0.32 17.76 -10.96
N PHE A 171 1.19 16.79 -10.72
CA PHE A 171 2.13 16.30 -11.73
C PHE A 171 2.31 14.80 -11.61
N ALA A 172 2.46 14.15 -12.75
CA ALA A 172 2.78 12.74 -12.85
C ALA A 172 4.27 12.58 -13.13
N ALA A 173 4.89 11.55 -12.53
CA ALA A 173 6.27 11.19 -12.80
C ALA A 173 6.38 9.74 -13.25
N GLY A 174 7.35 9.44 -14.12
CA GLY A 174 7.57 8.11 -14.63
C GLY A 174 8.65 8.06 -15.70
N ASN A 175 8.84 6.90 -16.33
CA ASN A 175 9.75 6.72 -17.44
C ASN A 175 8.98 6.33 -18.72
N PRO A 176 8.30 7.29 -19.37
CA PRO A 176 7.49 7.02 -20.54
C PRO A 176 8.36 6.46 -21.68
N PHE A 177 7.85 5.43 -22.34
CA PHE A 177 8.50 4.74 -23.46
C PHE A 177 9.90 4.17 -23.15
N VAL A 178 10.29 4.12 -21.87
CA VAL A 178 11.64 3.67 -21.41
C VAL A 178 12.76 4.50 -22.06
N LEU A 179 12.50 5.78 -22.34
CA LEU A 179 13.45 6.65 -23.07
C LEU A 179 14.59 7.18 -22.19
N ALA A 180 14.38 7.27 -20.89
CA ALA A 180 15.38 7.80 -19.97
C ALA A 180 16.42 6.72 -19.60
N THR A 181 17.47 6.59 -20.39
CA THR A 181 18.58 5.64 -20.17
C THR A 181 19.38 5.96 -18.90
N ASN A 182 19.31 7.20 -18.42
CA ASN A 182 19.92 7.64 -17.16
C ASN A 182 19.02 7.43 -15.93
N LEU A 183 17.87 6.76 -16.06
CA LEU A 183 16.90 6.48 -15.03
C LEU A 183 16.26 7.73 -14.38
N GLN A 184 16.42 8.91 -14.98
CA GLN A 184 15.74 10.12 -14.53
C GLN A 184 14.27 10.09 -14.96
N PRO A 185 13.31 10.30 -14.06
CA PRO A 185 11.90 10.28 -14.43
C PRO A 185 11.54 11.51 -15.27
N THR A 186 10.66 11.31 -16.24
CA THR A 186 9.96 12.40 -16.93
C THR A 186 8.81 12.88 -16.05
N ILE A 187 8.64 14.19 -15.96
CA ILE A 187 7.57 14.82 -15.20
C ILE A 187 6.61 15.52 -16.17
N THR A 188 5.32 15.23 -16.03
CA THR A 188 4.25 15.90 -16.76
C THR A 188 3.35 16.63 -15.78
N TYR A 189 3.00 17.87 -16.11
CA TYR A 189 2.29 18.80 -15.23
C TYR A 189 0.87 19.06 -15.75
N GLY A 190 -0.08 19.18 -14.83
CA GLY A 190 -1.47 19.42 -15.17
C GLY A 190 -2.32 19.74 -13.94
N ILE A 191 -3.62 19.54 -14.07
CA ILE A 191 -4.59 19.71 -12.99
C ILE A 191 -5.37 18.42 -12.72
N VAL A 192 -5.94 18.34 -11.55
CA VAL A 192 -7.00 17.38 -11.25
C VAL A 192 -8.26 17.83 -11.98
N SER A 193 -8.69 17.06 -12.98
CA SER A 193 -9.90 17.32 -13.78
C SER A 193 -11.17 16.80 -13.08
N GLY A 194 -11.02 15.85 -12.16
CA GLY A 194 -12.12 15.28 -11.40
C GLY A 194 -11.63 14.32 -10.32
N VAL A 195 -12.48 14.05 -9.35
CA VAL A 195 -12.20 13.13 -8.24
C VAL A 195 -13.31 12.10 -8.12
N ARG A 196 -13.03 11.01 -7.41
CA ARG A 196 -14.00 9.94 -7.13
C ARG A 196 -14.63 9.38 -8.40
N ARG A 197 -13.80 9.18 -9.43
CA ARG A 197 -14.24 8.61 -10.70
C ARG A 197 -14.31 7.09 -10.59
N TYR A 198 -15.38 6.53 -11.14
CA TYR A 198 -15.58 5.09 -11.27
C TYR A 198 -15.54 4.69 -12.73
N GLN A 199 -14.74 3.68 -13.04
CA GLN A 199 -14.67 3.11 -14.39
C GLN A 199 -15.07 1.64 -14.34
N TYR A 200 -16.13 1.31 -15.06
CA TYR A 200 -16.60 -0.06 -15.20
C TYR A 200 -15.57 -0.95 -15.91
N PRO A 201 -15.51 -2.24 -15.53
CA PRO A 201 -14.79 -3.24 -16.30
C PRO A 201 -15.28 -3.24 -17.76
N SER A 202 -14.37 -3.07 -18.70
CA SER A 202 -14.70 -3.15 -20.13
C SER A 202 -13.99 -4.34 -20.77
N GLY A 203 -14.55 -5.54 -20.58
CA GLY A 203 -13.98 -6.79 -21.11
C GLY A 203 -12.74 -7.31 -20.37
N THR A 204 -12.46 -6.79 -19.19
CA THR A 204 -11.42 -7.22 -18.25
C THR A 204 -11.99 -7.24 -16.85
N PHE A 205 -11.29 -7.86 -15.90
CA PHE A 205 -11.64 -7.80 -14.48
C PHE A 205 -11.25 -6.50 -13.79
N LEU A 206 -10.53 -5.61 -14.50
CA LEU A 206 -10.04 -4.35 -13.95
C LEU A 206 -11.18 -3.38 -13.66
N GLU A 207 -11.34 -3.04 -12.40
CA GLU A 207 -12.29 -2.07 -11.89
C GLU A 207 -11.55 -0.91 -11.22
N TYR A 208 -11.74 0.30 -11.73
CA TYR A 208 -11.10 1.47 -11.16
C TYR A 208 -12.10 2.25 -10.33
N SER A 209 -11.95 2.16 -9.01
CA SER A 209 -12.75 2.89 -8.03
C SER A 209 -11.99 4.10 -7.50
N ASP A 210 -12.71 5.14 -7.08
CA ASP A 210 -12.19 6.34 -6.40
C ASP A 210 -11.02 7.02 -7.12
N CYS A 211 -11.00 6.96 -8.45
CA CYS A 211 -9.91 7.49 -9.23
C CYS A 211 -9.86 9.02 -9.24
N ILE A 212 -8.65 9.54 -9.26
CA ILE A 212 -8.34 10.93 -9.59
C ILE A 212 -8.18 11.02 -11.10
N GLN A 213 -8.99 11.88 -11.73
CA GLN A 213 -8.85 12.21 -13.15
C GLN A 213 -7.94 13.42 -13.29
N THR A 214 -6.99 13.37 -14.23
CA THR A 214 -6.04 14.47 -14.51
C THR A 214 -5.84 14.66 -16.00
N ASP A 215 -5.49 15.87 -16.42
CA ASP A 215 -5.02 16.21 -17.75
C ASP A 215 -3.49 16.19 -17.89
N ALA A 216 -2.77 16.02 -16.78
CA ALA A 216 -1.34 15.72 -16.83
C ALA A 216 -1.11 14.51 -17.75
N ALA A 217 -0.17 14.62 -18.68
CA ALA A 217 -0.02 13.63 -19.73
C ALA A 217 0.45 12.28 -19.15
N ILE A 218 -0.43 11.29 -19.16
CA ILE A 218 -0.14 9.89 -18.83
C ILE A 218 0.08 9.15 -20.15
N ASN A 219 1.32 8.77 -20.41
CA ASN A 219 1.74 8.02 -21.61
C ASN A 219 2.17 6.59 -21.21
N PRO A 220 2.23 5.65 -22.18
CA PRO A 220 2.80 4.32 -21.92
C PRO A 220 4.18 4.42 -21.30
N GLY A 221 4.36 3.77 -20.13
CA GLY A 221 5.56 3.86 -19.30
C GLY A 221 5.37 4.72 -18.03
N ASN A 222 4.40 5.64 -17.99
CA ASN A 222 4.04 6.34 -16.75
C ASN A 222 3.10 5.50 -15.86
N SER A 223 2.49 4.44 -16.39
CA SER A 223 1.63 3.52 -15.62
C SER A 223 2.39 2.93 -14.45
N GLY A 224 1.76 2.86 -13.28
CA GLY A 224 2.35 2.46 -12.02
C GLY A 224 3.14 3.56 -11.31
N GLY A 225 3.53 4.61 -12.03
CA GLY A 225 4.22 5.76 -11.48
C GLY A 225 3.31 6.66 -10.64
N PRO A 226 3.90 7.56 -9.86
CA PRO A 226 3.17 8.43 -8.93
C PRO A 226 2.48 9.61 -9.61
N LEU A 227 1.33 10.00 -9.03
CA LEU A 227 0.70 11.31 -9.17
C LEU A 227 0.93 12.08 -7.87
N PHE A 228 1.53 13.27 -7.96
CA PHE A 228 1.85 14.12 -6.81
C PHE A 228 1.05 15.42 -6.81
N ASN A 229 0.82 15.97 -5.64
CA ASN A 229 0.37 17.36 -5.47
C ASN A 229 1.57 18.34 -5.52
N MET A 230 1.29 19.65 -5.46
CA MET A 230 2.33 20.70 -5.55
C MET A 230 3.24 20.79 -4.34
N ARG A 231 3.00 20.01 -3.27
CA ARG A 231 3.92 19.85 -2.15
C ARG A 231 4.85 18.64 -2.31
N GLY A 232 4.75 17.92 -3.44
CA GLY A 232 5.49 16.68 -3.68
C GLY A 232 4.99 15.51 -2.83
N GLN A 233 3.71 15.54 -2.41
CA GLN A 233 3.06 14.44 -1.69
C GLN A 233 2.32 13.55 -2.67
N LEU A 234 2.45 12.25 -2.51
CA LEU A 234 1.83 11.22 -3.33
C LEU A 234 0.32 11.20 -3.10
N ILE A 235 -0.47 11.48 -4.12
CA ILE A 235 -1.95 11.49 -4.06
C ILE A 235 -2.59 10.35 -4.86
N GLY A 236 -1.83 9.67 -5.74
CA GLY A 236 -2.34 8.55 -6.50
C GLY A 236 -1.27 7.81 -7.29
N ILE A 237 -1.66 6.66 -7.85
CA ILE A 237 -0.84 5.81 -8.72
C ILE A 237 -1.43 5.88 -10.13
N ASN A 238 -0.65 6.33 -11.10
CA ASN A 238 -1.08 6.46 -12.49
C ASN A 238 -1.45 5.07 -13.04
N GLY A 239 -2.65 4.92 -13.52
CA GLY A 239 -3.15 3.66 -14.04
C GLY A 239 -3.52 3.77 -15.50
N ARG A 240 -4.81 3.88 -15.76
CA ARG A 240 -5.39 3.85 -17.09
C ARG A 240 -5.44 5.25 -17.71
N CYS A 241 -5.23 5.32 -19.01
CA CYS A 241 -5.54 6.51 -19.81
C CYS A 241 -6.45 6.14 -20.98
N SER A 242 -7.26 7.12 -21.41
CA SER A 242 -8.05 6.99 -22.64
C SER A 242 -7.16 7.31 -23.83
N PHE A 243 -7.04 6.36 -24.76
CA PHE A 243 -6.31 6.54 -26.02
C PHE A 243 -7.29 6.56 -27.18
N GLU A 244 -7.04 7.37 -28.20
CA GLU A 244 -7.63 7.14 -29.50
C GLU A 244 -7.15 5.80 -30.09
N LYS A 245 -8.10 5.03 -30.64
CA LYS A 245 -7.84 3.66 -31.14
C LYS A 245 -6.72 3.58 -32.18
N ARG A 246 -6.33 4.67 -32.83
CA ARG A 246 -5.38 4.69 -33.95
C ARG A 246 -3.96 5.17 -33.62
N GLY A 247 -3.68 5.78 -32.45
CA GLY A 247 -2.37 6.39 -32.26
C GLY A 247 -1.71 6.23 -30.90
N ARG A 248 -2.39 5.66 -29.87
CA ARG A 248 -1.93 5.67 -28.48
C ARG A 248 -1.54 7.06 -27.98
N VAL A 249 -2.21 8.08 -28.47
CA VAL A 249 -2.02 9.47 -28.06
C VAL A 249 -2.89 9.75 -26.85
N ASN A 250 -2.32 10.37 -25.82
CA ASN A 250 -3.07 10.87 -24.68
C ASN A 250 -4.00 11.99 -25.15
N VAL A 251 -5.28 11.83 -24.88
CA VAL A 251 -6.33 12.81 -25.24
C VAL A 251 -6.67 13.77 -24.09
N GLY A 252 -5.78 13.94 -23.12
CA GLY A 252 -5.99 14.81 -21.97
C GLY A 252 -6.85 14.17 -20.87
N VAL A 253 -7.00 12.85 -20.86
CA VAL A 253 -7.77 12.12 -19.85
C VAL A 253 -6.94 10.97 -19.30
N GLY A 254 -6.33 11.20 -18.15
CA GLY A 254 -5.63 10.22 -17.36
C GLY A 254 -6.37 9.91 -16.06
N TYR A 255 -6.20 8.70 -15.55
CA TYR A 255 -6.76 8.26 -14.26
C TYR A 255 -5.66 7.71 -13.38
N ALA A 256 -5.66 8.12 -12.12
CA ALA A 256 -4.81 7.58 -11.08
C ALA A 256 -5.66 6.95 -9.98
N ILE A 257 -5.26 5.76 -9.52
CA ILE A 257 -5.82 5.10 -8.34
C ILE A 257 -5.50 5.99 -7.14
N SER A 258 -6.49 6.33 -6.32
CA SER A 258 -6.27 7.22 -5.16
C SER A 258 -5.29 6.59 -4.17
N ILE A 259 -4.45 7.42 -3.53
CA ILE A 259 -3.51 6.89 -2.52
C ILE A 259 -4.25 6.27 -1.32
N LYS A 260 -5.45 6.75 -0.99
CA LYS A 260 -6.29 6.13 0.04
C LYS A 260 -6.61 4.69 -0.31
N GLN A 261 -7.08 4.42 -1.53
CA GLN A 261 -7.33 3.05 -2.00
C GLN A 261 -6.05 2.22 -1.94
N ALA A 262 -4.95 2.71 -2.52
CA ALA A 262 -3.69 1.97 -2.53
C ALA A 262 -3.22 1.59 -1.12
N MET A 263 -3.37 2.50 -0.14
CA MET A 263 -2.95 2.26 1.25
C MET A 263 -3.91 1.35 2.02
N ASN A 264 -5.21 1.30 1.66
CA ASN A 264 -6.13 0.32 2.23
C ASN A 264 -5.70 -1.12 1.91
N PHE A 265 -5.20 -1.36 0.69
CA PHE A 265 -4.72 -2.67 0.24
C PHE A 265 -3.25 -2.94 0.58
N TYR A 266 -2.46 -1.91 0.87
CA TYR A 266 -1.01 -2.00 0.98
C TYR A 266 -0.52 -3.10 1.93
N TRP A 267 -1.08 -3.23 3.12
CA TRP A 267 -0.60 -4.19 4.11
C TRP A 267 -0.91 -5.63 3.73
N GLN A 268 -2.01 -5.87 3.01
CA GLN A 268 -2.32 -7.18 2.43
C GLN A 268 -1.36 -7.49 1.27
N LEU A 269 -1.12 -6.54 0.38
CA LEU A 269 -0.17 -6.66 -0.73
C LEU A 269 1.26 -6.86 -0.23
N ARG A 270 1.68 -6.08 0.76
CA ARG A 270 3.00 -6.20 1.38
C ARG A 270 3.24 -7.60 1.96
N SER A 271 2.20 -8.25 2.45
CA SER A 271 2.26 -9.62 2.98
C SER A 271 2.29 -10.72 1.92
N GLY A 272 2.39 -10.36 0.67
CA GLY A 272 2.53 -11.34 -0.42
C GLY A 272 1.24 -11.93 -0.94
N ARG A 273 0.07 -11.42 -0.55
CA ARG A 273 -1.24 -11.95 -0.95
C ARG A 273 -1.63 -11.55 -2.38
N VAL A 274 -2.44 -12.41 -2.99
CA VAL A 274 -3.39 -12.00 -4.02
C VAL A 274 -4.60 -11.45 -3.28
N VAL A 275 -4.93 -10.18 -3.48
CA VAL A 275 -6.00 -9.51 -2.72
C VAL A 275 -7.25 -9.38 -3.57
N ASP A 276 -8.41 -9.33 -2.89
CA ASP A 276 -9.72 -9.13 -3.50
C ASP A 276 -10.38 -7.86 -2.97
N HIS A 277 -11.22 -7.28 -3.80
CA HIS A 277 -12.08 -6.17 -3.44
C HIS A 277 -13.30 -6.67 -2.68
N ALA A 278 -14.01 -5.73 -2.08
CA ALA A 278 -15.12 -6.04 -1.20
C ALA A 278 -16.49 -5.95 -1.86
N THR A 279 -17.44 -6.72 -1.30
CA THR A 279 -18.87 -6.56 -1.51
C THR A 279 -19.59 -6.44 -0.16
N LEU A 280 -20.78 -5.82 -0.19
CA LEU A 280 -21.59 -5.60 1.00
C LEU A 280 -22.49 -6.80 1.35
N GLY A 281 -22.58 -7.80 0.46
CA GLY A 281 -23.58 -8.88 0.57
C GLY A 281 -25.00 -8.43 0.23
N PHE A 282 -25.16 -7.21 -0.32
CA PHE A 282 -26.42 -6.71 -0.87
C PHE A 282 -26.17 -5.84 -2.12
N THR A 283 -27.21 -5.67 -2.92
CA THR A 283 -27.23 -4.73 -4.05
C THR A 283 -28.21 -3.60 -3.79
N VAL A 284 -28.02 -2.48 -4.47
CA VAL A 284 -28.88 -1.31 -4.36
C VAL A 284 -29.39 -0.86 -5.71
N ALA A 285 -30.54 -0.20 -5.68
CA ALA A 285 -31.11 0.52 -6.83
C ALA A 285 -31.62 1.89 -6.39
N THR A 286 -31.74 2.82 -7.33
CA THR A 286 -32.43 4.08 -7.07
C THR A 286 -33.92 3.84 -7.15
N ASP A 287 -34.65 4.13 -6.07
CA ASP A 287 -36.09 3.97 -6.00
C ASP A 287 -36.83 5.13 -6.71
N THR A 288 -38.15 5.03 -6.75
CA THR A 288 -39.02 6.05 -7.39
C THR A 288 -38.99 7.44 -6.72
N LYS A 289 -38.44 7.50 -5.49
CA LYS A 289 -38.24 8.75 -4.72
C LYS A 289 -36.82 9.29 -4.86
N GLY A 290 -35.98 8.67 -5.69
CA GLY A 290 -34.59 9.03 -5.88
C GLY A 290 -33.64 8.57 -4.77
N ARG A 291 -34.07 7.69 -3.86
CA ARG A 291 -33.24 7.17 -2.75
C ARG A 291 -32.46 5.94 -3.19
N VAL A 292 -31.30 5.74 -2.62
CA VAL A 292 -30.48 4.53 -2.84
C VAL A 292 -30.94 3.46 -1.86
N SER A 293 -31.76 2.52 -2.35
CA SER A 293 -32.41 1.51 -1.52
C SER A 293 -31.89 0.10 -1.86
N VAL A 294 -31.86 -0.77 -0.85
CA VAL A 294 -31.46 -2.17 -0.98
C VAL A 294 -32.45 -2.89 -1.91
N SER A 295 -31.94 -3.42 -3.00
CA SER A 295 -32.73 -4.11 -4.04
C SER A 295 -32.63 -5.64 -3.97
N ASN A 296 -31.57 -6.15 -3.33
CA ASN A 296 -31.41 -7.57 -3.01
C ASN A 296 -30.41 -7.70 -1.86
N ILE A 297 -30.55 -8.72 -1.01
CA ILE A 297 -29.64 -8.99 0.12
C ILE A 297 -29.49 -10.50 0.33
N LEU A 298 -28.27 -10.93 0.63
CA LEU A 298 -27.98 -12.32 0.97
C LEU A 298 -28.29 -12.57 2.46
N ASP A 299 -29.13 -13.54 2.76
CA ASP A 299 -29.58 -13.86 4.12
C ASP A 299 -28.42 -14.28 5.05
N ASN A 300 -27.33 -14.79 4.49
CA ASN A 300 -26.13 -15.17 5.22
C ASN A 300 -25.08 -14.06 5.31
N SER A 301 -25.37 -12.86 4.78
CA SER A 301 -24.45 -11.71 4.85
C SER A 301 -24.39 -11.10 6.25
N ASP A 302 -23.28 -10.45 6.57
CA ASP A 302 -23.16 -9.67 7.80
C ASP A 302 -24.15 -8.49 7.81
N ALA A 303 -24.39 -7.86 6.67
CA ALA A 303 -25.38 -6.80 6.52
C ALA A 303 -26.79 -7.26 6.94
N PHE A 304 -27.19 -8.48 6.56
CA PHE A 304 -28.47 -9.05 6.98
C PHE A 304 -28.51 -9.29 8.50
N ARG A 305 -27.42 -9.80 9.10
CA ARG A 305 -27.30 -9.95 10.57
C ARG A 305 -27.41 -8.62 11.32
N ARG A 306 -26.94 -7.51 10.70
CA ARG A 306 -27.02 -6.15 11.25
C ARG A 306 -28.39 -5.49 11.09
N GLY A 307 -29.37 -6.22 10.56
CA GLY A 307 -30.74 -5.73 10.43
C GLY A 307 -31.06 -5.01 9.13
N ILE A 308 -30.14 -4.95 8.17
CA ILE A 308 -30.41 -4.40 6.84
C ILE A 308 -31.35 -5.33 6.09
N ARG A 309 -32.38 -4.78 5.44
CA ARG A 309 -33.42 -5.52 4.72
C ARG A 309 -33.67 -4.90 3.35
N PHE A 310 -34.35 -5.64 2.49
CA PHE A 310 -34.87 -5.15 1.23
C PHE A 310 -35.69 -3.86 1.45
N GLY A 311 -35.45 -2.83 0.65
CA GLY A 311 -36.13 -1.56 0.71
C GLY A 311 -35.49 -0.51 1.64
N ASP A 312 -34.57 -0.89 2.52
CA ASP A 312 -33.86 0.05 3.39
C ASP A 312 -33.02 1.03 2.57
N GLU A 313 -33.01 2.28 2.99
CA GLU A 313 -32.24 3.35 2.34
C GLU A 313 -30.82 3.43 2.92
N ILE A 314 -29.81 3.36 2.05
CA ILE A 314 -28.41 3.50 2.46
C ILE A 314 -28.03 4.98 2.44
N LEU A 315 -27.63 5.53 3.59
CA LEU A 315 -27.32 6.94 3.78
C LEU A 315 -25.81 7.22 3.76
N ARG A 316 -25.01 6.31 4.35
CA ARG A 316 -23.55 6.49 4.47
C ARG A 316 -22.84 5.14 4.52
N ILE A 317 -21.66 5.07 3.89
CA ILE A 317 -20.73 3.95 3.97
C ILE A 317 -19.34 4.49 4.26
N GLY A 318 -18.68 3.94 5.30
CA GLY A 318 -17.44 4.49 5.78
C GLY A 318 -17.63 5.94 6.25
N ASP A 319 -16.83 6.83 5.70
CA ASP A 319 -16.86 8.28 5.96
C ASP A 319 -17.65 9.08 4.89
N ARG A 320 -18.30 8.41 3.92
CA ARG A 320 -18.95 9.06 2.77
C ARG A 320 -20.45 8.90 2.74
N ASP A 321 -21.17 10.01 2.55
CA ASP A 321 -22.60 10.02 2.30
C ASP A 321 -22.92 9.45 0.91
N ILE A 322 -24.02 8.73 0.79
CA ILE A 322 -24.46 8.03 -0.41
C ILE A 322 -25.73 8.70 -0.94
N ALA A 323 -25.63 9.27 -2.13
CA ALA A 323 -26.75 9.87 -2.85
C ALA A 323 -27.05 9.16 -4.18
N THR A 324 -26.14 8.30 -4.67
CA THR A 324 -26.32 7.54 -5.92
C THR A 324 -25.76 6.14 -5.81
N THR A 325 -26.34 5.20 -6.57
CA THR A 325 -25.83 3.82 -6.69
C THR A 325 -24.36 3.80 -7.11
N ASN A 326 -23.93 4.71 -7.97
CA ASN A 326 -22.56 4.80 -8.44
C ASN A 326 -21.59 5.23 -7.32
N GLN A 327 -22.01 6.15 -6.43
CA GLN A 327 -21.21 6.51 -5.25
C GLN A 327 -21.02 5.34 -4.30
N LEU A 328 -22.06 4.51 -4.11
CA LEU A 328 -21.96 3.31 -3.29
C LEU A 328 -20.93 2.33 -3.87
N LYS A 329 -21.01 2.01 -5.17
CA LYS A 329 -20.02 1.14 -5.82
C LYS A 329 -18.61 1.69 -5.68
N ASN A 330 -18.47 2.98 -5.89
CA ASN A 330 -17.19 3.68 -5.86
C ASN A 330 -16.53 3.62 -4.47
N ILE A 331 -17.31 3.79 -3.39
CA ILE A 331 -16.75 3.72 -2.03
C ILE A 331 -16.48 2.27 -1.60
N VAL A 332 -17.30 1.30 -1.99
CA VAL A 332 -17.07 -0.10 -1.63
C VAL A 332 -15.81 -0.64 -2.30
N GLY A 333 -15.56 -0.27 -3.55
CA GLY A 333 -14.40 -0.71 -4.31
C GLY A 333 -13.04 -0.25 -3.79
N ILE A 334 -12.98 0.67 -2.81
CA ILE A 334 -11.69 1.05 -2.19
C ILE A 334 -11.33 0.24 -0.94
N PHE A 335 -12.17 -0.69 -0.53
CA PHE A 335 -11.93 -1.50 0.66
C PHE A 335 -11.57 -2.94 0.28
N PRO A 336 -10.59 -3.53 0.97
CA PRO A 336 -10.36 -4.96 0.88
C PRO A 336 -11.48 -5.74 1.58
N ASP A 337 -11.61 -7.00 1.23
CA ASP A 337 -12.49 -7.95 1.91
C ASP A 337 -12.18 -8.06 3.41
N GLN A 338 -13.11 -8.58 4.19
CA GLN A 338 -13.03 -8.81 5.64
C GLN A 338 -12.92 -7.56 6.52
N TRP A 339 -12.78 -6.38 5.97
CA TRP A 339 -12.82 -5.16 6.77
C TRP A 339 -14.20 -4.95 7.38
N ARG A 340 -14.23 -4.43 8.61
CA ARG A 340 -15.47 -3.94 9.25
C ARG A 340 -15.52 -2.44 9.09
N ILE A 341 -16.56 -1.97 8.40
CA ILE A 341 -16.75 -0.55 8.11
C ILE A 341 -18.07 -0.03 8.68
N PRO A 342 -18.14 1.23 9.12
CA PRO A 342 -19.39 1.83 9.56
C PRO A 342 -20.37 1.98 8.38
N ILE A 343 -21.64 1.75 8.65
CA ILE A 343 -22.74 1.98 7.73
C ILE A 343 -23.90 2.66 8.47
N ARG A 344 -24.51 3.62 7.79
CA ARG A 344 -25.74 4.27 8.21
C ARG A 344 -26.82 3.99 7.19
N PHE A 345 -27.95 3.50 7.69
CA PHE A 345 -29.11 3.22 6.83
C PHE A 345 -30.39 3.67 7.53
N ARG A 346 -31.48 3.77 6.76
CA ARG A 346 -32.81 4.06 7.26
C ARG A 346 -33.73 2.90 6.96
N ASN A 347 -34.37 2.38 7.96
CA ASN A 347 -35.47 1.39 7.88
C ASN A 347 -36.79 2.00 8.34
N GLU A 348 -37.82 1.18 8.60
CA GLU A 348 -39.13 1.60 9.09
C GLU A 348 -39.09 2.20 10.49
N ASP A 349 -38.16 1.73 11.36
CA ASP A 349 -37.99 2.20 12.73
C ASP A 349 -37.18 3.51 12.85
N GLY A 350 -36.48 3.91 11.79
CA GLY A 350 -35.68 5.12 11.77
C GLY A 350 -34.28 4.96 11.21
N ILE A 351 -33.33 5.79 11.69
CA ILE A 351 -31.94 5.77 11.26
C ILE A 351 -31.14 4.88 12.19
N VAL A 352 -30.38 3.97 11.60
CA VAL A 352 -29.53 3.01 12.31
C VAL A 352 -28.07 3.22 11.90
N ASP A 353 -27.19 3.34 12.90
CA ASP A 353 -25.73 3.33 12.74
C ASP A 353 -25.20 1.98 13.22
N THR A 354 -24.44 1.28 12.37
CA THR A 354 -23.83 0.00 12.71
C THR A 354 -22.51 -0.19 11.97
N HIS A 355 -21.89 -1.36 12.13
CA HIS A 355 -20.72 -1.76 11.37
C HIS A 355 -21.01 -3.08 10.65
N ILE A 356 -20.59 -3.20 9.42
CA ILE A 356 -20.71 -4.44 8.64
C ILE A 356 -19.33 -4.97 8.27
N ARG A 357 -19.20 -6.31 8.27
CA ARG A 357 -18.02 -6.99 7.74
C ARG A 357 -18.22 -7.20 6.24
N LEU A 358 -17.29 -6.70 5.47
CA LEU A 358 -17.29 -6.84 4.03
C LEU A 358 -16.95 -8.29 3.63
N GLN A 359 -17.54 -8.74 2.53
CA GLN A 359 -17.29 -10.06 1.94
C GLN A 359 -16.38 -9.92 0.72
N SER A 360 -15.72 -11.01 0.32
CA SER A 360 -14.95 -11.06 -0.93
C SER A 360 -15.85 -10.88 -2.14
N LEU A 361 -15.39 -10.17 -3.14
CA LEU A 361 -16.12 -9.93 -4.40
C LEU A 361 -16.06 -11.18 -5.30
N HIS A 362 -14.93 -11.87 -5.32
CA HIS A 362 -14.69 -13.06 -6.13
C HIS A 362 -14.44 -14.29 -5.25
N LEU A 363 -14.65 -15.47 -5.83
CA LEU A 363 -14.18 -16.70 -5.23
C LEU A 363 -12.64 -16.80 -5.36
N ALA A 364 -11.98 -17.46 -4.41
CA ALA A 364 -10.53 -17.65 -4.46
C ALA A 364 -10.06 -18.33 -5.76
N SER A 365 -10.84 -19.31 -6.27
CA SER A 365 -10.57 -19.98 -7.54
C SER A 365 -10.67 -19.04 -8.75
N GLU A 366 -11.61 -18.09 -8.73
CA GLU A 366 -11.75 -17.09 -9.80
C GLU A 366 -10.54 -16.16 -9.85
N LEU A 367 -10.06 -15.70 -8.69
CA LEU A 367 -8.84 -14.88 -8.60
C LEU A 367 -7.61 -15.63 -9.13
N GLU A 368 -7.49 -16.91 -8.82
CA GLU A 368 -6.41 -17.76 -9.34
C GLU A 368 -6.47 -17.91 -10.85
N GLU A 369 -7.67 -18.12 -11.41
CA GLU A 369 -7.87 -18.17 -12.86
C GLU A 369 -7.54 -16.84 -13.55
N ILE A 370 -7.90 -15.71 -12.96
CA ILE A 370 -7.55 -14.37 -13.47
C ILE A 370 -6.02 -14.23 -13.54
N VAL A 371 -5.32 -14.56 -12.47
CA VAL A 371 -3.84 -14.47 -12.40
C VAL A 371 -3.19 -15.44 -13.38
N ALA A 372 -3.70 -16.68 -13.50
CA ALA A 372 -3.19 -17.68 -14.43
C ALA A 372 -3.46 -17.28 -15.88
N GLY A 373 -4.65 -16.77 -16.20
CA GLY A 373 -5.07 -16.35 -17.54
C GLY A 373 -4.29 -15.16 -18.06
N GLU A 374 -3.99 -14.17 -17.24
CA GLU A 374 -3.11 -13.06 -17.60
C GLU A 374 -1.67 -13.53 -17.89
N ASN A 375 -1.14 -14.43 -17.07
CA ASN A 375 0.18 -15.04 -17.30
C ASN A 375 0.24 -15.85 -18.61
N GLN A 376 -0.86 -16.45 -19.05
CA GLN A 376 -0.92 -17.26 -20.28
C GLN A 376 -1.06 -16.38 -21.52
N LYS A 377 -1.94 -15.36 -21.52
CA LYS A 377 -2.07 -14.38 -22.62
C LYS A 377 -0.75 -13.67 -22.91
N GLN A 378 0.10 -13.51 -21.92
CA GLN A 378 1.39 -12.84 -22.07
C GLN A 378 2.47 -13.75 -22.65
N LYS A 379 2.45 -15.06 -22.34
CA LYS A 379 3.35 -16.03 -22.98
C LYS A 379 3.07 -16.19 -24.47
N ASP A 380 1.81 -16.02 -24.87
CA ASP A 380 1.34 -16.18 -26.25
C ASP A 380 1.38 -14.87 -27.05
N ALA A 381 1.64 -13.74 -26.43
CA ALA A 381 1.77 -12.46 -27.12
C ALA A 381 3.03 -12.43 -28.00
N PRO A 382 2.91 -12.10 -29.28
CA PRO A 382 4.09 -12.01 -30.17
C PRO A 382 5.05 -10.96 -29.60
N LYS A 383 6.30 -11.34 -29.35
CA LYS A 383 7.37 -10.45 -28.92
C LYS A 383 7.50 -9.32 -29.95
N LYS A 384 6.89 -8.17 -29.70
CA LYS A 384 7.02 -6.98 -30.53
C LYS A 384 8.46 -6.49 -30.43
N LYS A 385 9.26 -6.71 -31.50
CA LYS A 385 10.49 -5.97 -31.65
C LYS A 385 10.14 -4.48 -31.74
N LEU A 386 10.71 -3.69 -30.82
CA LEU A 386 10.72 -2.24 -30.95
C LEU A 386 11.30 -1.87 -32.31
N PRO A 387 10.79 -0.80 -32.97
CA PRO A 387 11.44 -0.31 -34.20
C PRO A 387 12.88 0.08 -33.85
N GLN A 388 13.83 -0.64 -34.43
CA GLN A 388 15.22 -0.20 -34.44
C GLN A 388 15.25 1.10 -35.24
N GLN A 389 15.59 2.21 -34.60
CA GLN A 389 16.08 3.37 -35.34
C GLN A 389 17.42 2.96 -35.94
N GLU A 390 17.44 2.89 -37.25
CA GLU A 390 18.68 2.80 -38.02
C GLU A 390 19.48 4.10 -37.78
N GLY A 391 20.42 4.01 -36.90
CA GLY A 391 21.50 4.95 -36.68
C GLY A 391 22.72 4.10 -36.40
N GLU A 392 23.51 3.85 -37.46
CA GLU A 392 24.81 3.21 -37.35
C GLU A 392 25.71 4.02 -36.40
N LEU A 393 25.86 3.54 -35.17
CA LEU A 393 27.01 3.79 -34.33
C LEU A 393 27.70 2.44 -34.14
N GLU A 394 28.93 2.36 -34.62
CA GLU A 394 29.80 1.18 -34.51
C GLU A 394 29.86 0.74 -33.03
N GLU A 395 29.33 -0.45 -32.75
CA GLU A 395 29.49 -1.13 -31.47
C GLU A 395 30.95 -1.52 -31.29
N GLU A 396 31.66 -0.80 -30.47
CA GLU A 396 32.89 -1.29 -29.86
C GLU A 396 32.52 -2.50 -28.98
N LYS A 397 32.82 -3.70 -29.46
CA LYS A 397 32.65 -4.96 -28.76
C LYS A 397 33.45 -4.92 -27.47
N SER A 398 32.83 -4.46 -26.39
CA SER A 398 33.36 -4.64 -25.05
C SER A 398 33.42 -6.13 -24.72
N LYS A 399 34.62 -6.62 -24.44
CA LYS A 399 34.87 -7.98 -23.95
C LYS A 399 34.01 -8.26 -22.74
N PRO A 400 33.41 -9.46 -22.58
CA PRO A 400 32.66 -9.80 -21.38
C PRO A 400 33.58 -9.71 -20.18
N SER A 401 33.23 -8.83 -19.25
CA SER A 401 33.82 -8.77 -17.92
C SER A 401 33.69 -10.11 -17.20
N PRO A 402 34.67 -10.53 -16.37
CA PRO A 402 34.61 -11.82 -15.68
C PRO A 402 33.30 -11.86 -14.87
N LYS A 403 32.54 -12.95 -14.99
CA LYS A 403 31.40 -13.25 -14.13
C LYS A 403 31.91 -13.37 -12.69
N GLU A 404 31.90 -12.30 -11.94
CA GLU A 404 31.84 -12.41 -10.49
C GLU A 404 30.59 -13.22 -10.17
N THR A 405 30.77 -14.32 -9.45
CA THR A 405 29.69 -15.13 -8.88
C THR A 405 29.05 -14.31 -7.75
N THR A 406 28.29 -13.29 -8.12
CA THR A 406 27.41 -12.57 -7.21
C THR A 406 26.39 -13.57 -6.69
N LYS A 407 26.40 -13.85 -5.38
CA LYS A 407 25.38 -14.63 -4.71
C LYS A 407 24.03 -14.07 -5.17
N ASP A 408 23.16 -14.92 -5.76
CA ASP A 408 21.82 -14.52 -6.18
C ASP A 408 21.06 -14.02 -4.95
N VAL A 409 20.96 -12.69 -4.81
CA VAL A 409 20.31 -12.00 -3.69
C VAL A 409 18.86 -12.43 -3.55
N LEU A 410 18.25 -12.91 -4.66
CA LEU A 410 16.85 -13.31 -4.73
C LEU A 410 16.63 -14.82 -4.54
N ALA A 411 17.68 -15.64 -4.37
CA ALA A 411 17.60 -17.11 -4.38
C ALA A 411 16.53 -17.67 -3.41
N ASN A 412 16.31 -17.04 -2.25
CA ASN A 412 15.38 -17.50 -1.22
C ASN A 412 14.27 -16.48 -0.92
N LYS A 413 13.96 -15.58 -1.86
CA LYS A 413 12.96 -14.51 -1.67
C LYS A 413 11.62 -14.79 -2.33
N TYR A 414 11.37 -16.05 -2.69
CA TYR A 414 10.12 -16.49 -3.30
C TYR A 414 9.66 -17.83 -2.70
N THR A 415 8.37 -17.90 -2.38
CA THR A 415 7.72 -19.12 -1.91
C THR A 415 6.32 -19.18 -2.52
N ALA A 416 6.05 -20.22 -3.31
CA ALA A 416 4.73 -20.44 -3.90
C ALA A 416 3.75 -20.97 -2.83
N LYS A 417 2.55 -20.41 -2.77
CA LYS A 417 1.39 -20.91 -2.02
C LYS A 417 0.11 -20.37 -2.66
N ILE A 418 -0.93 -21.16 -2.72
CA ILE A 418 -2.27 -20.79 -3.21
C ILE A 418 -2.79 -19.55 -2.45
N GLY A 419 -3.37 -18.59 -3.16
CA GLY A 419 -3.84 -17.32 -2.60
C GLY A 419 -2.73 -16.27 -2.36
N TYR A 420 -1.49 -16.60 -2.75
CA TYR A 420 -0.33 -15.70 -2.61
C TYR A 420 0.40 -15.49 -3.92
N SER A 421 0.77 -14.26 -4.17
CA SER A 421 1.76 -13.93 -5.20
C SER A 421 3.15 -14.36 -4.75
N ASN A 422 3.46 -14.18 -3.44
CA ASN A 422 4.72 -14.61 -2.85
C ASN A 422 4.60 -14.81 -1.32
N TYR A 423 4.38 -16.04 -0.88
CA TYR A 423 4.19 -16.38 0.53
C TYR A 423 5.41 -16.10 1.43
N TYR A 424 6.59 -15.91 0.86
CA TYR A 424 7.78 -15.47 1.61
C TYR A 424 7.50 -14.22 2.46
N PHE A 425 6.78 -13.26 1.91
CA PHE A 425 6.47 -12.01 2.61
C PHE A 425 5.45 -12.18 3.74
N ASN A 426 4.55 -13.17 3.64
CA ASN A 426 3.63 -13.47 4.74
C ASN A 426 4.40 -13.94 5.99
N ARG A 427 5.41 -14.80 5.79
CA ARG A 427 6.27 -15.23 6.89
C ARG A 427 7.05 -14.07 7.51
N LEU A 428 7.58 -13.16 6.68
CA LEU A 428 8.30 -11.99 7.19
C LEU A 428 7.41 -11.09 8.07
N GLU A 429 6.15 -10.89 7.70
CA GLU A 429 5.23 -10.09 8.52
C GLU A 429 4.89 -10.79 9.84
N LEU A 430 4.71 -12.11 9.85
CA LEU A 430 4.55 -12.86 11.11
C LEU A 430 5.80 -12.81 11.97
N GLU A 431 7.00 -12.95 11.39
CA GLU A 431 8.28 -12.80 12.10
C GLU A 431 8.43 -11.39 12.70
N ARG A 432 8.00 -10.35 11.98
CA ARG A 432 7.97 -8.96 12.48
C ARG A 432 7.09 -8.84 13.74
N ILE A 433 5.88 -9.41 13.72
CA ILE A 433 4.98 -9.40 14.88
C ILE A 433 5.61 -10.12 16.06
N VAL A 434 6.19 -11.30 15.84
CA VAL A 434 6.88 -12.08 16.87
C VAL A 434 8.06 -11.31 17.47
N ALA A 435 8.85 -10.63 16.63
CA ALA A 435 9.99 -9.84 17.08
C ALA A 435 9.56 -8.66 17.98
N MET A 436 8.47 -7.96 17.64
CA MET A 436 7.94 -6.88 18.49
C MET A 436 7.48 -7.36 19.88
N GLN A 437 7.06 -8.60 19.98
CA GLN A 437 6.61 -9.19 21.26
C GLN A 437 7.76 -9.71 22.14
N SER A 438 8.99 -9.71 21.64
CA SER A 438 10.14 -10.30 22.35
C SER A 438 10.35 -9.72 23.76
N ALA A 439 10.08 -8.44 23.97
CA ALA A 439 10.16 -7.78 25.28
C ALA A 439 9.09 -8.29 26.29
N ASN A 440 7.93 -8.72 25.78
CA ASN A 440 6.82 -9.25 26.58
C ASN A 440 6.74 -10.78 26.58
N ARG A 441 7.76 -11.46 26.04
CA ARG A 441 7.76 -12.90 25.95
C ARG A 441 7.63 -13.53 27.34
N LEU A 442 6.59 -14.33 27.52
CA LEU A 442 6.45 -15.16 28.70
C LEU A 442 7.51 -16.28 28.65
N PRO A 443 8.00 -16.78 29.82
CA PRO A 443 8.87 -17.94 29.81
C PRO A 443 8.25 -19.03 28.96
N THR A 444 9.03 -19.62 28.06
CA THR A 444 8.64 -20.85 27.38
C THR A 444 8.53 -21.88 28.47
N VAL A 445 7.31 -22.23 28.79
CA VAL A 445 7.07 -23.39 29.63
C VAL A 445 7.35 -24.57 28.73
N ASP A 446 8.52 -25.17 28.90
CA ASP A 446 8.83 -26.46 28.31
C ASP A 446 7.75 -27.44 28.76
N ASN A 447 6.90 -27.82 27.80
CA ASN A 447 5.77 -28.72 27.93
C ASN A 447 4.64 -28.26 28.88
N ALA A 448 3.51 -27.91 28.32
CA ALA A 448 2.10 -28.06 28.80
C ALA A 448 1.77 -28.04 30.33
N THR A 449 2.72 -27.72 31.22
CA THR A 449 2.65 -28.01 32.65
C THR A 449 2.66 -26.83 33.60
N ALA A 450 2.82 -25.59 33.11
CA ALA A 450 2.66 -24.45 34.01
C ALA A 450 1.19 -24.12 34.18
N THR A 451 0.77 -24.08 35.42
CA THR A 451 -0.56 -23.60 35.78
C THR A 451 -0.56 -22.08 35.79
N TRP A 452 -1.48 -21.50 35.04
CA TRP A 452 -1.74 -20.05 35.07
C TRP A 452 -3.06 -19.79 35.76
N LYS A 453 -3.01 -18.99 36.82
CA LYS A 453 -4.19 -18.56 37.59
C LYS A 453 -4.38 -17.06 37.48
N TRP A 454 -5.62 -16.64 37.47
CA TRP A 454 -6.01 -15.23 37.55
C TRP A 454 -7.23 -15.06 38.44
N GLN A 455 -7.36 -13.89 39.00
CA GLN A 455 -8.49 -13.49 39.87
C GLN A 455 -8.92 -12.07 39.53
N GLY A 456 -10.20 -11.80 39.70
CA GLY A 456 -10.75 -10.50 39.41
C GLY A 456 -12.23 -10.37 39.75
N ASP A 457 -12.81 -9.29 39.23
CA ASP A 457 -14.20 -8.92 39.40
C ASP A 457 -14.94 -8.88 38.08
N LEU A 458 -16.23 -9.22 38.14
CA LEU A 458 -17.22 -8.96 37.10
C LEU A 458 -18.07 -7.78 37.59
N PRO A 459 -17.74 -6.52 37.24
CA PRO A 459 -18.35 -5.34 37.88
C PRO A 459 -19.86 -5.21 37.63
N ALA A 460 -20.36 -5.64 36.48
CA ALA A 460 -21.79 -5.56 36.15
C ALA A 460 -22.62 -6.54 36.97
N GLU A 461 -22.06 -7.71 37.30
CA GLU A 461 -22.70 -8.78 38.06
C GLU A 461 -22.42 -8.65 39.55
N ASN A 462 -21.52 -7.73 39.97
CA ASN A 462 -21.03 -7.57 41.34
C ASN A 462 -20.51 -8.88 41.94
N GLN A 463 -19.77 -9.64 41.13
CA GLN A 463 -19.24 -10.96 41.50
C GLN A 463 -17.73 -11.05 41.33
N ARG A 464 -17.11 -11.85 42.22
CA ARG A 464 -15.70 -12.27 42.04
C ARG A 464 -15.66 -13.45 41.08
N PHE A 465 -14.58 -13.49 40.26
CA PHE A 465 -14.27 -14.64 39.46
C PHE A 465 -12.80 -15.04 39.61
N SER A 466 -12.52 -16.30 39.38
CA SER A 466 -11.15 -16.81 39.24
C SER A 466 -11.08 -17.81 38.11
N GLY A 467 -9.91 -17.94 37.54
CA GLY A 467 -9.66 -18.90 36.50
C GLY A 467 -8.30 -19.57 36.63
N GLU A 468 -8.25 -20.79 36.16
CA GLU A 468 -7.04 -21.61 36.16
C GLU A 468 -6.92 -22.38 34.83
N TRP A 469 -5.78 -22.23 34.17
CA TRP A 469 -5.35 -23.12 33.12
C TRP A 469 -4.30 -24.09 33.64
N SER A 470 -4.55 -25.39 33.43
CA SER A 470 -3.64 -26.48 33.78
C SER A 470 -3.61 -27.53 32.66
N ASP A 471 -2.90 -28.62 32.87
CA ASP A 471 -2.89 -29.79 31.99
C ASP A 471 -4.25 -30.50 31.91
N THR A 472 -5.09 -30.32 32.94
CA THR A 472 -6.46 -30.88 32.97
C THR A 472 -7.49 -30.00 32.26
N GLY A 473 -7.12 -28.77 31.89
CA GLY A 473 -7.95 -27.84 31.15
C GLY A 473 -8.13 -26.48 31.81
N LEU A 474 -9.17 -25.79 31.35
CA LEU A 474 -9.63 -24.52 31.91
C LEU A 474 -10.69 -24.76 32.97
N THR A 475 -10.48 -24.20 34.15
CA THR A 475 -11.52 -24.08 35.19
C THR A 475 -11.77 -22.62 35.46
N ILE A 476 -13.02 -22.20 35.41
CA ILE A 476 -13.44 -20.85 35.80
C ILE A 476 -14.51 -20.95 36.89
N GLN A 477 -14.32 -20.19 37.92
CA GLN A 477 -15.26 -20.08 39.03
C GLN A 477 -15.83 -18.66 39.08
N PHE A 478 -17.16 -18.54 39.16
CA PHE A 478 -17.87 -17.28 39.46
C PHE A 478 -18.88 -17.52 40.56
N GLY A 479 -18.73 -16.81 41.67
CA GLY A 479 -19.49 -17.08 42.85
C GLY A 479 -19.41 -18.55 43.22
N ASP A 480 -20.57 -19.21 43.32
CA ASP A 480 -20.67 -20.64 43.64
C ASP A 480 -20.68 -21.57 42.41
N GLN A 481 -20.64 -21.01 41.19
CA GLN A 481 -20.64 -21.81 39.97
C GLN A 481 -19.20 -22.06 39.47
N THR A 482 -18.95 -23.29 39.08
CA THR A 482 -17.68 -23.70 38.49
C THR A 482 -17.93 -24.32 37.14
N ASP A 483 -17.34 -23.72 36.11
CA ASP A 483 -17.34 -24.24 34.73
C ASP A 483 -15.96 -24.81 34.39
N THR A 484 -15.92 -25.95 33.73
CA THR A 484 -14.69 -26.60 33.29
C THR A 484 -14.72 -26.89 31.81
N LEU A 485 -13.57 -26.74 31.15
CA LEU A 485 -13.38 -27.07 29.76
C LEU A 485 -12.13 -27.95 29.62
N HIS A 486 -12.31 -29.16 29.14
CA HIS A 486 -11.19 -30.07 28.88
C HIS A 486 -10.37 -29.60 27.66
N PRO A 487 -9.03 -29.73 27.66
CA PRO A 487 -8.17 -29.24 26.56
C PRO A 487 -8.52 -29.81 25.18
N THR A 488 -9.10 -31.02 25.14
CA THR A 488 -9.52 -31.71 23.90
C THR A 488 -10.97 -31.51 23.53
N GLN A 489 -11.78 -30.88 24.42
CA GLN A 489 -13.20 -30.60 24.13
C GLN A 489 -13.35 -29.22 23.52
N GLY A 490 -13.93 -29.22 22.37
CA GLY A 490 -14.34 -28.18 21.48
C GLY A 490 -14.38 -26.74 21.95
N TRP A 491 -13.44 -25.96 21.53
CA TRP A 491 -13.48 -24.50 21.51
C TRP A 491 -14.82 -23.99 20.95
N LEU A 492 -15.43 -24.70 20.00
CA LEU A 492 -16.72 -24.40 19.38
C LEU A 492 -17.90 -24.36 20.35
N GLN A 493 -17.92 -25.20 21.39
CA GLN A 493 -19.05 -25.25 22.32
C GLN A 493 -19.11 -24.07 23.27
N THR A 494 -17.96 -23.47 23.59
CA THR A 494 -17.84 -22.33 24.50
C THR A 494 -18.19 -21.02 23.84
N THR A 495 -17.83 -20.82 22.56
CA THR A 495 -18.15 -19.59 21.84
C THR A 495 -19.66 -19.40 21.61
N LYS A 496 -20.43 -20.49 21.53
CA LYS A 496 -21.88 -20.44 21.40
C LYS A 496 -22.63 -20.08 22.71
N LYS A 497 -21.97 -20.21 23.88
CA LYS A 497 -22.65 -20.08 25.18
C LYS A 497 -22.52 -18.69 25.83
N GLN A 498 -21.86 -17.71 25.21
CA GLN A 498 -21.66 -16.36 25.79
C GLN A 498 -21.19 -16.42 27.28
N SER A 499 -20.34 -17.39 27.60
CA SER A 499 -19.96 -17.74 28.96
C SER A 499 -18.58 -17.11 29.29
N PRO A 500 -18.27 -16.86 30.55
CA PRO A 500 -16.94 -16.47 30.99
C PRO A 500 -15.82 -17.43 30.57
N LEU A 501 -16.12 -18.68 30.24
CA LEU A 501 -15.18 -19.62 29.59
C LEU A 501 -14.57 -19.03 28.33
N THR A 502 -15.30 -18.20 27.58
CA THR A 502 -14.80 -17.52 26.37
C THR A 502 -13.66 -16.56 26.71
N ILE A 503 -13.75 -15.85 27.83
CA ILE A 503 -12.65 -14.99 28.33
C ILE A 503 -11.43 -15.82 28.70
N GLY A 504 -11.63 -16.94 29.42
CA GLY A 504 -10.55 -17.84 29.77
C GLY A 504 -9.83 -18.42 28.56
N MET A 505 -10.58 -18.72 27.50
CA MET A 505 -9.99 -19.18 26.23
C MET A 505 -9.20 -18.08 25.54
N ALA A 506 -9.72 -16.86 25.50
CA ALA A 506 -8.99 -15.72 24.94
C ALA A 506 -7.69 -15.43 25.72
N LEU A 507 -7.74 -15.54 27.04
CA LEU A 507 -6.55 -15.47 27.89
C LEU A 507 -5.55 -16.58 27.57
N ARG A 508 -6.02 -17.82 27.28
CA ARG A 508 -5.15 -18.90 26.84
C ARG A 508 -4.50 -18.64 25.48
N ILE A 509 -5.26 -18.11 24.49
CA ILE A 509 -4.71 -17.69 23.21
C ILE A 509 -3.65 -16.61 23.46
N TRP A 510 -3.95 -15.63 24.31
CA TRP A 510 -3.02 -14.57 24.68
C TRP A 510 -1.73 -15.14 25.28
N GLN A 511 -1.82 -16.07 26.24
CA GLN A 511 -0.67 -16.72 26.88
C GLN A 511 0.18 -17.48 25.86
N LEU A 512 -0.45 -18.33 25.02
CA LEU A 512 0.23 -19.12 24.01
C LEU A 512 0.91 -18.21 22.97
N TRP A 513 0.21 -17.14 22.56
CA TRP A 513 0.75 -16.15 21.64
C TRP A 513 2.07 -15.55 22.15
N HIS A 514 2.14 -15.22 23.44
CA HIS A 514 3.33 -14.66 24.07
C HIS A 514 4.37 -15.70 24.53
N SER A 515 4.03 -16.97 24.61
CA SER A 515 4.97 -18.03 25.03
C SER A 515 5.59 -18.75 23.83
N VAL A 516 4.77 -19.30 22.92
CA VAL A 516 5.24 -20.12 21.80
C VAL A 516 5.11 -19.42 20.44
N GLY A 517 4.44 -18.26 20.41
CA GLY A 517 4.18 -17.52 19.19
C GLY A 517 3.09 -18.13 18.31
N PRO A 518 2.69 -17.44 17.22
CA PRO A 518 1.57 -17.87 16.37
C PRO A 518 1.78 -19.28 15.78
N TYR A 519 2.98 -19.62 15.35
CA TYR A 519 3.30 -20.93 14.76
C TYR A 519 3.22 -22.09 15.75
N GLY A 520 3.41 -21.83 17.04
CA GLY A 520 3.32 -22.85 18.09
C GLY A 520 1.89 -23.16 18.52
N ILE A 521 0.90 -22.34 18.07
CA ILE A 521 -0.50 -22.52 18.43
C ILE A 521 -1.27 -23.27 17.34
N GLY A 522 -1.04 -22.95 16.08
CA GLY A 522 -1.76 -23.49 14.95
C GLY A 522 -1.28 -22.95 13.61
N GLU A 523 -2.10 -23.12 12.55
CA GLU A 523 -1.78 -22.53 11.26
C GLU A 523 -2.04 -21.02 11.32
N ALA A 524 -0.96 -20.24 11.23
CA ALA A 524 -1.00 -18.78 11.29
C ALA A 524 -0.79 -18.16 9.90
N VAL A 525 -1.61 -17.16 9.58
CA VAL A 525 -1.57 -16.40 8.33
C VAL A 525 -1.78 -14.92 8.64
N TYR A 526 -0.84 -14.08 8.22
CA TYR A 526 -1.02 -12.62 8.32
C TYR A 526 -1.97 -12.13 7.22
N LEU A 527 -3.01 -11.39 7.62
CA LEU A 527 -4.05 -10.90 6.71
C LEU A 527 -3.85 -9.44 6.27
N GLY A 528 -2.85 -8.74 6.79
CA GLY A 528 -2.70 -7.31 6.61
C GLY A 528 -3.12 -6.53 7.85
N ARG A 529 -3.41 -5.23 7.67
CA ARG A 529 -3.97 -4.39 8.75
C ARG A 529 -5.44 -4.13 8.51
N ASN A 530 -6.24 -4.35 9.55
CA ASN A 530 -7.69 -4.19 9.50
C ASN A 530 -8.17 -3.17 10.55
N PRO A 531 -9.28 -2.46 10.28
CA PRO A 531 -9.93 -1.61 11.27
C PRO A 531 -10.57 -2.46 12.36
N VAL A 532 -10.49 -1.98 13.59
CA VAL A 532 -11.13 -2.56 14.78
C VAL A 532 -12.07 -1.52 15.38
N ILE A 533 -13.30 -1.94 15.72
CA ILE A 533 -14.31 -1.05 16.28
C ILE A 533 -13.80 -0.46 17.60
N GLY A 534 -13.85 0.86 17.71
CA GLY A 534 -13.38 1.59 18.90
C GLY A 534 -11.86 1.80 18.98
N VAL A 535 -11.09 1.34 17.99
CA VAL A 535 -9.66 1.59 17.86
C VAL A 535 -9.42 2.46 16.63
N GLY A 536 -8.80 3.63 16.80
CA GLY A 536 -8.68 4.64 15.73
C GLY A 536 -7.69 4.27 14.60
N GLU A 537 -6.78 3.33 14.85
CA GLU A 537 -5.74 2.94 13.90
C GLU A 537 -5.96 1.50 13.40
N LEU A 538 -5.46 1.23 12.17
CA LEU A 538 -5.48 -0.12 11.63
C LEU A 538 -4.57 -1.04 12.46
N GLN A 539 -5.10 -2.20 12.86
CA GLN A 539 -4.38 -3.21 13.66
C GLN A 539 -3.84 -4.32 12.77
N ASP A 540 -2.64 -4.82 13.07
CA ASP A 540 -2.10 -6.00 12.41
C ASP A 540 -3.03 -7.19 12.68
N CYS A 541 -3.53 -7.84 11.64
CA CYS A 541 -4.49 -8.93 11.72
C CYS A 541 -3.84 -10.26 11.33
N THR A 542 -3.88 -11.23 12.25
CA THR A 542 -3.42 -12.60 12.00
C THR A 542 -4.60 -13.56 12.12
N LYS A 543 -4.86 -14.32 11.06
CA LYS A 543 -5.76 -15.48 11.12
C LYS A 543 -5.00 -16.65 11.73
N LEU A 544 -5.58 -17.24 12.75
CA LEU A 544 -5.08 -18.43 13.41
C LEU A 544 -6.12 -19.54 13.33
N THR A 545 -5.73 -20.70 12.81
CA THR A 545 -6.60 -21.89 12.75
C THR A 545 -6.09 -22.92 13.76
N ILE A 546 -6.95 -23.30 14.71
CA ILE A 546 -6.66 -24.27 15.78
C ILE A 546 -7.69 -25.40 15.67
N GLY A 547 -7.31 -26.53 15.07
CA GLY A 547 -8.28 -27.57 14.72
C GLY A 547 -9.36 -27.02 13.79
N GLU A 548 -10.63 -27.08 14.23
CA GLU A 548 -11.78 -26.57 13.46
C GLU A 548 -12.11 -25.09 13.74
N VAL A 549 -11.42 -24.45 14.71
CA VAL A 549 -11.71 -23.09 15.13
C VAL A 549 -10.85 -22.09 14.39
N THR A 550 -11.47 -21.05 13.87
CA THR A 550 -10.78 -19.88 13.30
C THR A 550 -10.84 -18.71 14.26
N CYS A 551 -9.70 -18.09 14.50
CA CYS A 551 -9.57 -16.86 15.26
C CYS A 551 -8.93 -15.78 14.39
N LEU A 552 -9.35 -14.52 14.57
CA LEU A 552 -8.62 -13.35 14.09
C LEU A 552 -8.00 -12.65 15.30
N ILE A 553 -6.70 -12.50 15.29
CA ILE A 553 -5.94 -11.85 16.36
C ILE A 553 -5.46 -10.50 15.85
N TYR A 554 -5.90 -9.45 16.50
CA TYR A 554 -5.55 -8.08 16.17
C TYR A 554 -4.51 -7.57 17.17
N THR A 555 -3.36 -7.16 16.64
CA THR A 555 -2.24 -6.65 17.46
C THR A 555 -1.89 -5.22 17.08
N ALA A 556 -1.48 -4.45 18.07
CA ALA A 556 -1.03 -3.08 17.90
C ALA A 556 0.25 -3.04 17.06
N PRO A 557 0.29 -2.24 15.97
CA PRO A 557 1.42 -2.20 15.05
C PRO A 557 2.71 -1.69 15.67
N GLU A 558 2.62 -0.90 16.73
CA GLU A 558 3.75 -0.25 17.39
C GLU A 558 4.48 -1.15 18.40
N ASN A 559 3.79 -2.13 18.99
CA ASN A 559 4.35 -2.96 20.07
C ASN A 559 3.94 -4.43 20.05
N GLY A 560 3.09 -4.85 19.10
CA GLY A 560 2.61 -6.22 18.95
C GLY A 560 1.64 -6.68 20.05
N GLN A 561 1.12 -5.78 20.90
CA GLN A 561 0.20 -6.10 21.97
C GLN A 561 -1.16 -6.51 21.40
N ILE A 562 -1.74 -7.61 21.86
CA ILE A 562 -3.08 -8.04 21.44
C ILE A 562 -4.12 -7.00 21.86
N ARG A 563 -4.94 -6.55 20.93
CA ARG A 563 -6.06 -5.64 21.18
C ARG A 563 -7.39 -6.38 21.18
N VAL A 564 -7.58 -7.28 20.22
CA VAL A 564 -8.81 -8.06 20.07
C VAL A 564 -8.48 -9.48 19.63
N VAL A 565 -9.26 -10.42 20.11
CA VAL A 565 -9.34 -11.78 19.59
C VAL A 565 -10.79 -12.00 19.16
N GLU A 566 -11.02 -12.25 17.89
CA GLU A 566 -12.32 -12.70 17.38
C GLU A 566 -12.29 -14.23 17.21
N VAL A 567 -13.29 -14.91 17.73
CA VAL A 567 -13.41 -16.37 17.64
C VAL A 567 -14.66 -16.73 16.87
N PHE A 568 -14.48 -17.43 15.77
CA PHE A 568 -15.56 -17.87 14.88
C PHE A 568 -15.95 -19.30 15.20
N ALA A 569 -17.20 -19.49 15.67
CA ALA A 569 -17.75 -20.83 15.91
C ALA A 569 -18.11 -21.53 14.59
N ASP A 570 -18.57 -20.77 13.61
CA ASP A 570 -18.87 -21.17 12.24
C ASP A 570 -18.85 -19.94 11.33
N GLY A 571 -19.00 -20.14 10.01
CA GLY A 571 -18.98 -19.03 9.04
C GLY A 571 -20.27 -18.19 9.01
N GLN A 572 -21.31 -18.55 9.78
CA GLN A 572 -22.63 -17.93 9.74
C GLN A 572 -23.01 -17.22 11.03
N SER A 573 -22.46 -17.65 12.17
CA SER A 573 -22.73 -17.06 13.48
C SER A 573 -21.94 -15.78 13.70
N GLU A 574 -22.45 -14.93 14.59
CA GLU A 574 -21.72 -13.78 15.12
C GLU A 574 -20.47 -14.27 15.87
N PRO A 575 -19.27 -13.77 15.56
CA PRO A 575 -18.08 -14.13 16.31
C PRO A 575 -18.13 -13.60 17.74
N ALA A 576 -17.50 -14.31 18.65
CA ALA A 576 -17.16 -13.76 19.97
C ALA A 576 -15.97 -12.82 19.81
N GLU A 577 -16.13 -11.57 20.24
CA GLU A 577 -15.10 -10.53 20.18
C GLU A 577 -14.59 -10.23 21.58
N ILE A 578 -13.33 -10.50 21.85
CA ILE A 578 -12.70 -10.32 23.15
C ILE A 578 -11.71 -9.16 23.05
N TYR A 579 -12.05 -8.03 23.64
CA TYR A 579 -11.24 -6.82 23.67
C TYR A 579 -10.35 -6.81 24.90
N PHE A 580 -9.06 -6.67 24.71
CA PHE A 580 -8.06 -6.45 25.76
C PHE A 580 -7.83 -4.95 25.91
N GLU A 581 -8.65 -4.30 26.75
CA GLU A 581 -8.73 -2.84 26.81
C GLU A 581 -7.63 -2.21 27.65
N LYS A 582 -7.21 -2.90 28.74
CA LYS A 582 -6.13 -2.42 29.60
C LYS A 582 -5.15 -3.52 29.95
N TYR A 583 -3.94 -3.10 30.21
CA TYR A 583 -2.82 -3.92 30.62
C TYR A 583 -2.19 -3.33 31.89
N THR A 584 -1.70 -4.19 32.76
CA THR A 584 -0.85 -3.84 33.93
C THR A 584 0.55 -4.39 33.70
N THR A 585 1.56 -3.76 34.34
CA THR A 585 2.92 -4.29 34.31
C THR A 585 3.23 -4.96 35.63
N GLU A 586 3.43 -6.27 35.60
CA GLU A 586 3.82 -7.08 36.74
C GLU A 586 5.12 -7.83 36.41
N ASN A 587 6.13 -7.69 37.27
CA ASN A 587 7.45 -8.31 37.08
C ASN A 587 8.05 -8.03 35.67
N GLY A 588 7.86 -6.81 35.14
CA GLY A 588 8.34 -6.42 33.81
C GLY A 588 7.55 -7.02 32.65
N LYS A 589 6.42 -7.69 32.89
CA LYS A 589 5.53 -8.24 31.88
C LYS A 589 4.24 -7.45 31.81
N SER A 590 3.77 -7.20 30.58
CA SER A 590 2.49 -6.55 30.31
C SER A 590 1.39 -7.61 30.30
N LEU A 591 0.53 -7.61 31.30
CA LEU A 591 -0.54 -8.58 31.51
C LEU A 591 -1.90 -7.92 31.35
N PRO A 592 -2.92 -8.58 30.73
CA PRO A 592 -4.24 -8.00 30.55
C PRO A 592 -4.94 -7.80 31.89
N SER A 593 -5.53 -6.62 32.08
CA SER A 593 -6.20 -6.25 33.33
C SER A 593 -7.67 -5.83 33.18
N LEU A 594 -8.11 -5.48 31.97
CA LEU A 594 -9.50 -5.23 31.65
C LEU A 594 -9.85 -5.87 30.33
N ILE A 595 -10.82 -6.76 30.36
CA ILE A 595 -11.25 -7.54 29.19
C ILE A 595 -12.76 -7.35 29.02
N ARG A 596 -13.20 -7.11 27.79
CA ARG A 596 -14.61 -7.01 27.43
C ARG A 596 -14.96 -8.08 26.38
N LEU A 597 -15.99 -8.85 26.65
CA LEU A 597 -16.60 -9.78 25.71
C LEU A 597 -17.81 -9.12 25.03
N GLN A 598 -17.81 -9.17 23.72
CA GLN A 598 -18.86 -8.59 22.88
C GLN A 598 -19.31 -9.57 21.80
N PHE A 599 -20.59 -9.49 21.44
CA PHE A 599 -21.16 -10.12 20.26
C PHE A 599 -21.86 -9.04 19.43
N GLY A 600 -21.37 -8.79 18.24
CA GLY A 600 -21.85 -7.69 17.42
C GLY A 600 -21.60 -6.33 18.07
N LEU A 601 -22.67 -5.60 18.40
CA LEU A 601 -22.57 -4.31 19.12
C LEU A 601 -22.91 -4.45 20.62
N GLU A 602 -23.28 -5.64 21.07
CA GLU A 602 -23.72 -5.87 22.43
C GLU A 602 -22.58 -6.38 23.32
N THR A 603 -22.24 -5.59 24.35
CA THR A 603 -21.32 -6.03 25.40
C THR A 603 -22.05 -7.03 26.31
N LYS A 604 -21.49 -8.22 26.44
CA LYS A 604 -22.04 -9.31 27.26
C LYS A 604 -21.37 -9.42 28.62
N LEU A 605 -20.07 -9.11 28.70
CA LEU A 605 -19.31 -9.27 29.92
C LEU A 605 -18.13 -8.30 29.96
N ILE A 606 -17.85 -7.78 31.14
CA ILE A 606 -16.61 -7.03 31.42
C ILE A 606 -15.92 -7.71 32.60
N ALA A 607 -14.66 -8.12 32.42
CA ALA A 607 -13.84 -8.74 33.45
C ALA A 607 -12.66 -7.84 33.78
N LYS A 608 -12.54 -7.48 35.07
CA LYS A 608 -11.37 -6.76 35.59
C LYS A 608 -10.50 -7.75 36.33
N ILE A 609 -9.28 -7.98 35.87
CA ILE A 609 -8.33 -8.88 36.47
C ILE A 609 -7.43 -8.10 37.43
N ASP A 610 -7.39 -8.53 38.69
CA ASP A 610 -6.63 -7.88 39.76
C ASP A 610 -5.27 -8.51 39.96
N SER A 611 -5.13 -9.81 39.65
CA SER A 611 -3.84 -10.52 39.82
C SER A 611 -3.67 -11.68 38.84
N HIS A 612 -2.42 -11.95 38.52
CA HIS A 612 -1.97 -13.10 37.75
C HIS A 612 -0.92 -13.88 38.53
N SER A 613 -0.93 -15.20 38.43
CA SER A 613 0.12 -16.05 38.98
C SER A 613 0.45 -17.19 38.02
N PHE A 614 1.74 -17.40 37.80
CA PHE A 614 2.27 -18.51 37.02
C PHE A 614 2.98 -19.44 37.98
N LEU A 615 2.52 -20.70 38.06
CA LEU A 615 3.09 -21.72 38.95
C LEU A 615 3.86 -22.72 38.10
N ASP A 616 5.17 -22.77 38.32
CA ASP A 616 5.98 -23.86 37.77
C ASP A 616 5.61 -25.18 38.46
N ARG A 617 5.44 -26.23 37.70
CA ARG A 617 5.29 -27.56 38.31
C ARG A 617 6.59 -27.95 39.00
N PRO A 618 6.55 -28.46 40.25
CA PRO A 618 7.73 -29.07 40.82
C PRO A 618 8.20 -30.20 39.90
N ALA A 619 9.51 -30.23 39.60
CA ALA A 619 10.12 -31.32 38.83
C ALA A 619 9.59 -32.64 39.40
N LYS A 620 9.04 -33.52 38.54
CA LYS A 620 8.67 -34.87 38.97
C LYS A 620 9.93 -35.47 39.54
N GLU A 621 9.95 -35.64 40.87
CA GLU A 621 10.93 -36.49 41.51
C GLU A 621 10.86 -37.85 40.83
N GLY A 622 11.98 -38.30 40.26
CA GLY A 622 12.05 -39.52 39.48
C GLY A 622 11.53 -40.70 40.27
N LEU A 623 10.65 -41.45 39.64
CA LEU A 623 10.46 -42.86 39.95
C LEU A 623 11.36 -43.71 39.05
#